data_99e9e8b05b8e18a0e29fbeef0cad5361
#
_entry.id   99e9e8b05b8e18a0e29fbeef0cad5361
#
_cell.length_a   1.000
_cell.length_b   1.000
_cell.length_c   1.000
_cell.angle_alpha   90.00
_cell.angle_beta   90.00
_cell.angle_gamma   90.00
#
_symmetry.space_group_name_H-M   'P 1'
#
loop_
_entity.id
_entity.type
_entity.pdbx_description
1 polymer ?
#
loop_
_entity_poly.entity_id
_entity_poly.type
_entity_poly.pdbx_seq_one_letter_code
_entity_poly.pdbx_strand_id
1 'polypeptide(L)'
;MLSNNERLKLVASGLGELCDSVVFVGGCVAQLYATDQTLADARPTDDVDCVVNLSSYSDYSAFSEMLRSKRFSNSMQPGDPICRWSFQDEIIDIMPCEDSPIGPSNRWYKPGMRHKIVYEVSEGIMIQLLPVIYYVATKLEAIRSRGGSDLRFSHDFEDLVFVLNYSGEFKQQFSVTTDTELKSYLIEQFRDFLNRPYIREEVSCSLTYGESEEADRILQTMKFVADG
;
A
#
# COMPACT_ATOMS: atom_id res chain seq x y z
N MET A 1 -3.56 -20.06 7.97
CA MET A 1 -3.20 -18.63 7.86
C MET A 1 -4.20 -18.03 6.90
N LEU A 2 -4.81 -16.90 7.23
CA LEU A 2 -5.76 -16.21 6.35
C LEU A 2 -5.02 -15.65 5.12
N SER A 3 -5.67 -15.66 3.96
CA SER A 3 -5.23 -14.93 2.78
C SER A 3 -5.38 -13.41 2.99
N ASN A 4 -4.68 -12.59 2.20
CA ASN A 4 -4.82 -11.12 2.27
C ASN A 4 -6.28 -10.68 2.15
N ASN A 5 -7.04 -11.28 1.22
CA ASN A 5 -8.47 -10.95 1.04
C ASN A 5 -9.32 -11.34 2.25
N GLU A 6 -9.06 -12.48 2.90
CA GLU A 6 -9.77 -12.87 4.12
C GLU A 6 -9.46 -11.95 5.28
N ARG A 7 -8.20 -11.50 5.43
CA ARG A 7 -7.80 -10.49 6.42
C ARG A 7 -8.52 -9.16 6.19
N LEU A 8 -8.53 -8.66 4.94
CA LEU A 8 -9.23 -7.42 4.59
C LEU A 8 -10.72 -7.50 4.92
N LYS A 9 -11.40 -8.60 4.57
CA LYS A 9 -12.80 -8.84 4.91
C LYS A 9 -13.04 -8.86 6.41
N LEU A 10 -12.17 -9.55 7.15
CA LEU A 10 -12.28 -9.67 8.59
C LEU A 10 -12.15 -8.31 9.28
N VAL A 11 -11.09 -7.55 8.93
CA VAL A 11 -10.82 -6.24 9.51
C VAL A 11 -11.90 -5.23 9.11
N ALA A 12 -12.31 -5.20 7.84
CA ALA A 12 -13.37 -4.32 7.36
C ALA A 12 -14.71 -4.59 8.06
N SER A 13 -15.07 -5.88 8.23
CA SER A 13 -16.26 -6.27 8.98
C SER A 13 -16.20 -5.83 10.45
N GLY A 14 -15.01 -5.94 11.07
CA GLY A 14 -14.79 -5.48 12.45
C GLY A 14 -14.91 -3.97 12.60
N LEU A 15 -14.34 -3.21 11.65
CA LEU A 15 -14.43 -1.75 11.62
C LEU A 15 -15.87 -1.27 11.38
N GLY A 16 -16.65 -1.99 10.55
CA GLY A 16 -18.00 -1.58 10.18
C GLY A 16 -18.02 -0.16 9.62
N GLU A 17 -18.84 0.73 10.19
CA GLU A 17 -18.93 2.14 9.76
C GLU A 17 -17.61 2.94 9.87
N LEU A 18 -16.64 2.50 10.69
CA LEU A 18 -15.31 3.14 10.74
C LEU A 18 -14.51 2.95 9.44
N CYS A 19 -14.89 2.00 8.56
CA CYS A 19 -14.28 1.85 7.24
C CYS A 19 -14.35 3.13 6.41
N ASP A 20 -15.37 3.97 6.61
CA ASP A 20 -15.50 5.25 5.91
C ASP A 20 -14.46 6.29 6.35
N SER A 21 -13.86 6.08 7.51
CA SER A 21 -12.86 6.98 8.11
C SER A 21 -11.43 6.56 7.83
N VAL A 22 -11.19 5.34 7.33
CA VAL A 22 -9.87 4.79 7.07
C VAL A 22 -9.67 4.50 5.59
N VAL A 23 -8.41 4.48 5.15
CA VAL A 23 -8.02 4.01 3.82
C VAL A 23 -7.06 2.84 4.00
N PHE A 24 -7.35 1.71 3.41
CA PHE A 24 -6.51 0.53 3.44
C PHE A 24 -5.32 0.73 2.50
N VAL A 25 -4.13 0.38 2.98
CA VAL A 25 -2.85 0.57 2.29
C VAL A 25 -1.95 -0.66 2.49
N GLY A 26 -0.66 -0.53 2.24
CA GLY A 26 0.31 -1.59 2.52
C GLY A 26 0.27 -2.77 1.55
N GLY A 27 0.92 -3.86 1.92
CA GLY A 27 1.04 -5.05 1.07
C GLY A 27 -0.27 -5.83 0.92
N CYS A 28 -1.11 -5.80 1.95
CA CYS A 28 -2.37 -6.56 1.99
C CYS A 28 -3.34 -6.18 0.86
N VAL A 29 -3.28 -4.93 0.38
CA VAL A 29 -4.16 -4.44 -0.70
C VAL A 29 -3.56 -4.56 -2.11
N ALA A 30 -2.31 -5.00 -2.26
CA ALA A 30 -1.64 -5.08 -3.56
C ALA A 30 -2.44 -5.87 -4.61
N GLN A 31 -3.01 -7.01 -4.20
CA GLN A 31 -3.85 -7.86 -5.04
C GLN A 31 -5.04 -7.12 -5.67
N LEU A 32 -5.59 -6.13 -4.95
CA LEU A 32 -6.81 -5.44 -5.37
C LEU A 32 -6.58 -4.49 -6.56
N TYR A 33 -5.32 -4.16 -6.85
CA TYR A 33 -4.96 -3.34 -8.02
C TYR A 33 -4.74 -4.15 -9.30
N ALA A 34 -4.72 -5.48 -9.21
CA ALA A 34 -4.64 -6.33 -10.39
C ALA A 34 -5.94 -6.25 -11.20
N THR A 35 -5.83 -6.06 -12.51
CA THR A 35 -6.97 -6.03 -13.44
C THR A 35 -7.67 -7.39 -13.49
N ASP A 36 -6.89 -8.46 -13.43
CA ASP A 36 -7.40 -9.83 -13.29
C ASP A 36 -6.71 -10.50 -12.10
N GLN A 37 -7.47 -10.66 -11.02
CA GLN A 37 -6.97 -11.21 -9.75
C GLN A 37 -6.77 -12.73 -9.79
N THR A 38 -7.10 -13.39 -10.90
CA THR A 38 -6.90 -14.84 -11.06
C THR A 38 -5.55 -15.20 -11.67
N LEU A 39 -4.83 -14.23 -12.21
CA LEU A 39 -3.56 -14.48 -12.91
C LEU A 39 -2.39 -14.75 -11.97
N ALA A 40 -2.34 -14.08 -10.85
CA ALA A 40 -1.30 -14.28 -9.84
C ALA A 40 -1.77 -13.80 -8.47
N ASP A 41 -1.16 -14.33 -7.42
CA ASP A 41 -1.38 -13.89 -6.05
C ASP A 41 -0.26 -12.92 -5.64
N ALA A 42 -0.65 -11.79 -5.01
CA ALA A 42 0.31 -10.94 -4.32
C ALA A 42 0.90 -11.72 -3.12
N ARG A 43 2.12 -11.35 -2.71
CA ARG A 43 2.74 -11.98 -1.54
C ARG A 43 1.80 -11.94 -0.32
N PRO A 44 1.80 -12.97 0.53
CA PRO A 44 1.08 -12.91 1.81
C PRO A 44 1.72 -11.86 2.72
N THR A 45 0.88 -11.21 3.54
CA THR A 45 1.33 -10.24 4.57
C THR A 45 0.92 -10.74 5.95
N ASP A 46 1.58 -10.24 6.99
CA ASP A 46 1.28 -10.60 8.38
C ASP A 46 0.34 -9.60 9.06
N ASP A 47 0.10 -8.45 8.42
CA ASP A 47 -0.67 -7.32 8.96
C ASP A 47 -1.59 -6.70 7.90
N VAL A 48 -2.50 -5.87 8.38
CA VAL A 48 -3.36 -4.99 7.59
C VAL A 48 -3.01 -3.55 7.94
N ASP A 49 -2.55 -2.80 6.96
CA ASP A 49 -2.23 -1.39 7.12
C ASP A 49 -3.45 -0.52 6.77
N CYS A 50 -3.76 0.44 7.63
CA CYS A 50 -4.77 1.47 7.42
C CYS A 50 -4.19 2.86 7.67
N VAL A 51 -4.72 3.86 6.97
CA VAL A 51 -4.39 5.26 7.20
C VAL A 51 -5.64 6.02 7.58
N VAL A 52 -5.53 6.87 8.59
CA VAL A 52 -6.62 7.70 9.08
C VAL A 52 -6.20 9.17 9.11
N ASN A 53 -7.14 10.07 8.78
CA ASN A 53 -6.90 11.50 8.84
C ASN A 53 -7.33 12.03 10.22
N LEU A 54 -6.36 12.15 11.12
CA LEU A 54 -6.57 12.69 12.47
C LEU A 54 -5.74 13.97 12.64
N SER A 55 -6.41 15.04 13.02
CA SER A 55 -5.78 16.36 13.10
C SER A 55 -5.14 16.64 14.45
N SER A 56 -5.45 15.85 15.48
CA SER A 56 -4.99 16.06 16.85
C SER A 56 -4.90 14.77 17.65
N TYR A 57 -4.19 14.83 18.76
CA TYR A 57 -4.15 13.73 19.75
C TYR A 57 -5.55 13.43 20.34
N SER A 58 -6.38 14.44 20.46
CA SER A 58 -7.76 14.29 20.93
C SER A 58 -8.61 13.48 19.94
N ASP A 59 -8.41 13.70 18.62
CA ASP A 59 -9.08 12.92 17.58
C ASP A 59 -8.64 11.46 17.61
N TYR A 60 -7.33 11.22 17.82
CA TYR A 60 -6.80 9.87 17.98
C TYR A 60 -7.39 9.16 19.20
N SER A 61 -7.50 9.88 20.35
CA SER A 61 -8.09 9.32 21.56
C SER A 61 -9.56 8.91 21.32
N ALA A 62 -10.35 9.79 20.71
CA ALA A 62 -11.74 9.50 20.37
C ALA A 62 -11.87 8.31 19.40
N PHE A 63 -11.04 8.27 18.36
CA PHE A 63 -11.00 7.17 17.41
C PHE A 63 -10.59 5.85 18.09
N SER A 64 -9.64 5.90 19.02
CA SER A 64 -9.21 4.74 19.80
C SER A 64 -10.35 4.16 20.67
N GLU A 65 -11.19 5.01 21.26
CA GLU A 65 -12.36 4.55 22.02
C GLU A 65 -13.39 3.87 21.09
N MET A 66 -13.59 4.40 19.88
CA MET A 66 -14.46 3.75 18.90
C MET A 66 -13.91 2.37 18.49
N LEU A 67 -12.60 2.23 18.26
CA LEU A 67 -11.97 0.94 17.99
C LEU A 67 -12.17 -0.06 19.13
N ARG A 68 -11.96 0.37 20.41
CA ARG A 68 -12.18 -0.48 21.58
C ARG A 68 -13.64 -0.93 21.70
N SER A 69 -14.60 -0.05 21.40
CA SER A 69 -16.02 -0.41 21.39
C SER A 69 -16.37 -1.52 20.40
N LYS A 70 -15.56 -1.63 19.31
CA LYS A 70 -15.65 -2.67 18.27
C LYS A 70 -14.75 -3.87 18.55
N ARG A 71 -14.20 -3.98 19.78
CA ARG A 71 -13.33 -5.09 20.24
C ARG A 71 -11.93 -5.13 19.60
N PHE A 72 -11.47 -4.03 19.02
CA PHE A 72 -10.06 -3.87 18.74
C PHE A 72 -9.31 -3.59 20.04
N SER A 73 -8.12 -4.14 20.18
CA SER A 73 -7.25 -3.91 21.33
C SER A 73 -5.90 -3.38 20.90
N ASN A 74 -5.35 -2.41 21.64
CA ASN A 74 -3.98 -1.94 21.38
C ASN A 74 -3.00 -3.09 21.63
N SER A 75 -1.94 -3.15 20.84
CA SER A 75 -0.81 -4.00 21.17
C SER A 75 -0.18 -3.54 22.49
N MET A 76 0.13 -4.52 23.35
CA MET A 76 0.79 -4.30 24.66
C MET A 76 2.23 -4.84 24.64
N GLN A 77 2.74 -5.23 23.47
CA GLN A 77 4.08 -5.77 23.37
C GLN A 77 5.12 -4.62 23.48
N PRO A 78 6.18 -4.82 24.27
CA PRO A 78 7.24 -3.82 24.34
C PRO A 78 7.88 -3.58 22.97
N GLY A 79 7.89 -2.32 22.53
CA GLY A 79 8.47 -1.91 21.24
C GLY A 79 7.48 -1.79 20.08
N ASP A 80 6.24 -2.21 20.27
CA ASP A 80 5.21 -1.99 19.23
C ASP A 80 4.83 -0.50 19.11
N PRO A 81 4.56 -0.02 17.88
CA PRO A 81 4.13 1.35 17.68
C PRO A 81 2.70 1.57 18.26
N ILE A 82 2.41 2.81 18.65
CA ILE A 82 1.10 3.20 19.22
C ILE A 82 -0.05 2.92 18.25
N CYS A 83 0.23 2.98 16.94
CA CYS A 83 -0.74 2.72 15.87
C CYS A 83 -1.10 1.23 15.70
N ARG A 84 -0.42 0.32 16.42
CA ARG A 84 -0.65 -1.12 16.31
C ARG A 84 -1.82 -1.59 17.15
N TRP A 85 -2.73 -2.27 16.49
CA TRP A 85 -3.95 -2.87 17.06
C TRP A 85 -4.01 -4.34 16.73
N SER A 86 -4.86 -5.06 17.44
CA SER A 86 -5.23 -6.44 17.13
C SER A 86 -6.74 -6.60 17.12
N PHE A 87 -7.23 -7.47 16.21
CA PHE A 87 -8.62 -7.87 16.13
C PHE A 87 -8.69 -9.34 15.67
N GLN A 88 -9.26 -10.23 16.49
CA GLN A 88 -9.36 -11.66 16.19
C GLN A 88 -8.02 -12.29 15.75
N ASP A 89 -6.96 -12.00 16.50
CA ASP A 89 -5.58 -12.47 16.25
C ASP A 89 -4.88 -11.86 15.01
N GLU A 90 -5.55 -10.97 14.25
CA GLU A 90 -4.92 -10.22 13.18
C GLU A 90 -4.28 -8.93 13.70
N ILE A 91 -3.14 -8.58 13.11
CA ILE A 91 -2.41 -7.34 13.40
C ILE A 91 -2.88 -6.27 12.44
N ILE A 92 -3.21 -5.10 12.98
CA ILE A 92 -3.65 -3.95 12.20
C ILE A 92 -2.85 -2.71 12.62
N ASP A 93 -2.14 -2.10 11.67
CA ASP A 93 -1.47 -0.83 11.89
C ASP A 93 -2.33 0.32 11.35
N ILE A 94 -2.90 1.14 12.26
CA ILE A 94 -3.73 2.29 11.90
C ILE A 94 -2.90 3.56 12.06
N MET A 95 -2.29 3.97 10.97
CA MET A 95 -1.31 5.05 10.92
C MET A 95 -1.97 6.40 10.65
N PRO A 96 -1.40 7.51 11.15
CA PRO A 96 -1.81 8.85 10.78
C PRO A 96 -1.39 9.16 9.33
N CYS A 97 -2.16 10.03 8.64
CA CYS A 97 -1.81 10.46 7.29
C CYS A 97 -0.70 11.52 7.25
N GLU A 98 -0.29 12.06 8.38
CA GLU A 98 0.81 13.03 8.55
C GLU A 98 1.71 12.59 9.72
N ASP A 99 2.95 13.05 9.72
CA ASP A 99 3.91 12.72 10.76
C ASP A 99 3.39 13.08 12.15
N SER A 100 3.39 12.11 13.03
CA SER A 100 2.94 12.27 14.41
C SER A 100 3.61 11.25 15.33
N PRO A 101 3.60 11.49 16.67
CA PRO A 101 4.11 10.51 17.65
C PRO A 101 3.31 9.20 17.68
N ILE A 102 2.15 9.13 17.01
CA ILE A 102 1.27 7.96 17.02
C ILE A 102 1.87 6.81 16.21
N GLY A 103 2.50 7.13 15.08
CA GLY A 103 3.08 6.12 14.20
C GLY A 103 3.72 6.74 12.96
N PRO A 104 4.35 5.89 12.14
CA PRO A 104 4.97 6.33 10.90
C PRO A 104 3.91 6.87 9.94
N SER A 105 4.33 7.78 9.07
CA SER A 105 3.52 8.31 7.98
C SER A 105 4.25 8.21 6.66
N ASN A 106 3.55 8.55 5.58
CA ASN A 106 4.08 8.61 4.23
C ASN A 106 3.54 9.88 3.56
N ARG A 107 4.41 10.66 2.94
CA ARG A 107 4.05 11.96 2.33
C ARG A 107 2.91 11.86 1.31
N TRP A 108 2.67 10.69 0.74
CA TRP A 108 1.64 10.43 -0.26
C TRP A 108 0.30 9.98 0.31
N TYR A 109 0.21 9.71 1.63
CA TYR A 109 -1.04 9.31 2.26
C TYR A 109 -2.08 10.44 2.17
N LYS A 110 -1.75 11.62 2.68
CA LYS A 110 -2.71 12.74 2.72
C LYS A 110 -3.16 13.21 1.34
N PRO A 111 -2.27 13.40 0.33
CA PRO A 111 -2.69 13.68 -1.03
C PRO A 111 -3.57 12.57 -1.62
N GLY A 112 -3.16 11.32 -1.51
CA GLY A 112 -3.90 10.17 -2.06
C GLY A 112 -5.28 9.97 -1.43
N MET A 113 -5.44 10.20 -0.13
CA MET A 113 -6.73 10.12 0.55
C MET A 113 -7.79 11.10 0.02
N ARG A 114 -7.37 12.21 -0.58
CA ARG A 114 -8.30 13.16 -1.24
C ARG A 114 -8.96 12.59 -2.49
N HIS A 115 -8.35 11.56 -3.07
CA HIS A 115 -8.77 10.89 -4.30
C HIS A 115 -9.13 9.42 -4.07
N LYS A 116 -9.32 9.01 -2.79
CA LYS A 116 -9.63 7.65 -2.41
C LYS A 116 -10.79 7.06 -3.22
N ILE A 117 -10.67 5.78 -3.53
CA ILE A 117 -11.68 5.02 -4.28
C ILE A 117 -12.34 4.00 -3.37
N VAL A 118 -13.57 3.65 -3.68
CA VAL A 118 -14.32 2.60 -2.97
C VAL A 118 -14.13 1.28 -3.70
N TYR A 119 -13.84 0.22 -2.95
CA TYR A 119 -13.64 -1.12 -3.47
C TYR A 119 -14.48 -2.14 -2.68
N GLU A 120 -15.19 -3.02 -3.38
CA GLU A 120 -15.96 -4.09 -2.76
C GLU A 120 -15.10 -5.35 -2.61
N VAL A 121 -14.66 -5.65 -1.37
CA VAL A 121 -13.82 -6.84 -1.09
C VAL A 121 -14.63 -8.11 -0.95
N SER A 122 -15.93 -7.99 -0.69
CA SER A 122 -16.90 -9.06 -0.62
C SER A 122 -18.31 -8.46 -0.70
N GLU A 123 -19.32 -9.27 -0.99
CA GLU A 123 -20.70 -8.82 -1.07
C GLU A 123 -21.09 -7.95 0.14
N GLY A 124 -21.37 -6.67 -0.12
CA GLY A 124 -21.75 -5.67 0.86
C GLY A 124 -20.62 -5.17 1.79
N ILE A 125 -19.37 -5.60 1.61
CA ILE A 125 -18.22 -5.13 2.40
C ILE A 125 -17.36 -4.20 1.55
N MET A 126 -17.51 -2.91 1.81
CA MET A 126 -16.79 -1.85 1.09
C MET A 126 -15.60 -1.38 1.90
N ILE A 127 -14.47 -1.17 1.24
CA ILE A 127 -13.28 -0.52 1.81
C ILE A 127 -12.87 0.67 0.96
N GLN A 128 -12.02 1.51 1.48
CA GLN A 128 -11.45 2.62 0.75
C GLN A 128 -9.97 2.36 0.47
N LEU A 129 -9.55 2.61 -0.77
CA LEU A 129 -8.18 2.46 -1.24
C LEU A 129 -7.64 3.79 -1.77
N LEU A 130 -6.32 3.92 -1.83
CA LEU A 130 -5.70 4.97 -2.63
C LEU A 130 -5.87 4.63 -4.13
N PRO A 131 -5.98 5.62 -5.05
CA PRO A 131 -5.77 5.37 -6.47
C PRO A 131 -4.40 4.71 -6.70
N VAL A 132 -4.29 3.83 -7.69
CA VAL A 132 -3.07 3.04 -7.91
C VAL A 132 -1.81 3.89 -8.08
N ILE A 133 -1.95 5.08 -8.68
CA ILE A 133 -0.82 6.02 -8.85
C ILE A 133 -0.26 6.51 -7.51
N TYR A 134 -1.11 6.77 -6.51
CA TYR A 134 -0.69 7.13 -5.15
C TYR A 134 -0.18 5.92 -4.38
N TYR A 135 -0.79 4.74 -4.56
CA TYR A 135 -0.28 3.51 -3.98
C TYR A 135 1.17 3.25 -4.41
N VAL A 136 1.46 3.33 -5.71
CA VAL A 136 2.81 3.21 -6.26
C VAL A 136 3.76 4.23 -5.63
N ALA A 137 3.33 5.49 -5.49
CA ALA A 137 4.13 6.53 -4.85
C ALA A 137 4.41 6.21 -3.36
N THR A 138 3.44 5.63 -2.63
CA THR A 138 3.68 5.21 -1.24
C THR A 138 4.71 4.10 -1.13
N LYS A 139 4.72 3.14 -2.07
CA LYS A 139 5.70 2.05 -2.11
C LYS A 139 7.11 2.58 -2.45
N LEU A 140 7.22 3.47 -3.41
CA LEU A 140 8.48 4.12 -3.76
C LEU A 140 9.07 4.91 -2.57
N GLU A 141 8.25 5.66 -1.84
CA GLU A 141 8.68 6.37 -0.65
C GLU A 141 9.13 5.42 0.48
N ALA A 142 8.42 4.30 0.67
CA ALA A 142 8.80 3.28 1.63
C ALA A 142 10.13 2.60 1.26
N ILE A 143 10.35 2.26 -0.01
CA ILE A 143 11.63 1.75 -0.51
C ILE A 143 12.75 2.75 -0.22
N ARG A 144 12.52 4.04 -0.52
CA ARG A 144 13.51 5.10 -0.29
C ARG A 144 13.85 5.28 1.19
N SER A 145 12.87 5.22 2.07
CA SER A 145 13.05 5.48 3.51
C SER A 145 13.58 4.29 4.28
N ARG A 146 13.17 3.07 3.93
CA ARG A 146 13.54 1.82 4.61
C ARG A 146 14.57 1.02 3.83
N GLY A 147 14.81 1.42 2.56
CA GLY A 147 15.50 0.62 1.58
C GLY A 147 16.94 0.35 1.90
N GLY A 148 17.33 -0.91 1.85
CA GLY A 148 18.70 -1.35 1.69
C GLY A 148 19.17 -1.10 0.25
N SER A 149 20.47 -1.30 0.03
CA SER A 149 21.05 -1.20 -1.32
C SER A 149 20.57 -2.29 -2.29
N ASP A 150 19.98 -3.37 -1.77
CA ASP A 150 19.52 -4.55 -2.53
C ASP A 150 17.99 -4.69 -2.45
N LEU A 151 17.33 -4.48 -3.59
CA LEU A 151 15.87 -4.52 -3.68
C LEU A 151 15.29 -5.94 -3.68
N ARG A 152 16.11 -6.98 -3.89
CA ARG A 152 15.68 -8.38 -3.91
C ARG A 152 15.05 -8.84 -2.59
N PHE A 153 15.35 -8.14 -1.49
CA PHE A 153 14.83 -8.43 -0.15
C PHE A 153 13.81 -7.39 0.33
N SER A 154 13.35 -6.51 -0.56
CA SER A 154 12.39 -5.47 -0.21
C SER A 154 10.97 -5.90 -0.54
N HIS A 155 10.15 -6.13 0.50
CA HIS A 155 8.72 -6.40 0.33
C HIS A 155 7.98 -5.24 -0.35
N ASP A 156 8.40 -3.98 -0.12
CA ASP A 156 7.80 -2.85 -0.82
C ASP A 156 8.12 -2.85 -2.31
N PHE A 157 9.32 -3.33 -2.69
CA PHE A 157 9.68 -3.49 -4.10
C PHE A 157 8.94 -4.66 -4.75
N GLU A 158 8.75 -5.76 -4.05
CA GLU A 158 7.94 -6.89 -4.50
C GLU A 158 6.48 -6.46 -4.76
N ASP A 159 5.86 -5.73 -3.82
CA ASP A 159 4.52 -5.16 -3.99
C ASP A 159 4.44 -4.18 -5.17
N LEU A 160 5.48 -3.35 -5.36
CA LEU A 160 5.58 -2.44 -6.50
C LEU A 160 5.65 -3.19 -7.82
N VAL A 161 6.54 -4.19 -7.93
CA VAL A 161 6.70 -5.05 -9.12
C VAL A 161 5.38 -5.75 -9.46
N PHE A 162 4.69 -6.29 -8.45
CA PHE A 162 3.38 -6.91 -8.64
C PHE A 162 2.38 -5.94 -9.26
N VAL A 163 2.23 -4.73 -8.71
CA VAL A 163 1.28 -3.74 -9.24
C VAL A 163 1.68 -3.24 -10.63
N LEU A 164 2.96 -3.04 -10.90
CA LEU A 164 3.43 -2.65 -12.24
C LEU A 164 3.16 -3.72 -13.31
N ASN A 165 3.15 -4.99 -12.92
CA ASN A 165 2.89 -6.11 -13.82
C ASN A 165 1.40 -6.31 -14.10
N TYR A 166 0.55 -6.22 -13.06
CA TYR A 166 -0.85 -6.66 -13.14
C TYR A 166 -1.88 -5.53 -13.16
N SER A 167 -1.51 -4.27 -12.87
CA SER A 167 -2.44 -3.14 -12.94
C SER A 167 -2.51 -2.53 -14.34
N GLY A 168 -3.63 -2.72 -15.01
CA GLY A 168 -3.92 -2.03 -16.28
C GLY A 168 -4.19 -0.52 -16.13
N GLU A 169 -4.55 -0.07 -14.93
CA GLU A 169 -4.93 1.33 -14.67
C GLU A 169 -3.73 2.26 -14.40
N PHE A 170 -2.59 1.72 -13.94
CA PHE A 170 -1.46 2.55 -13.51
C PHE A 170 -0.98 3.51 -14.60
N LYS A 171 -0.70 3.00 -15.81
CA LYS A 171 -0.26 3.83 -16.93
C LYS A 171 -1.29 4.88 -17.34
N GLN A 172 -2.57 4.51 -17.32
CA GLN A 172 -3.65 5.43 -17.63
C GLN A 172 -3.71 6.56 -16.60
N GLN A 173 -3.72 6.24 -15.30
CA GLN A 173 -3.74 7.24 -14.24
C GLN A 173 -2.51 8.15 -14.29
N PHE A 174 -1.32 7.60 -14.59
CA PHE A 174 -0.10 8.40 -14.79
C PHE A 174 -0.23 9.38 -15.97
N SER A 175 -0.81 8.95 -17.09
CA SER A 175 -0.96 9.78 -18.29
C SER A 175 -1.93 10.95 -18.09
N VAL A 176 -2.99 10.75 -17.26
CA VAL A 176 -4.05 11.76 -17.10
C VAL A 176 -3.91 12.59 -15.81
N THR A 177 -2.99 12.24 -14.92
CA THR A 177 -2.82 12.98 -13.66
C THR A 177 -2.42 14.42 -13.91
N THR A 178 -3.08 15.33 -13.19
CA THR A 178 -2.76 16.75 -13.12
C THR A 178 -1.94 17.13 -11.89
N ASP A 179 -1.68 16.16 -11.00
CA ASP A 179 -0.80 16.36 -9.86
C ASP A 179 0.66 16.37 -10.31
N THR A 180 1.19 17.58 -10.51
CA THR A 180 2.55 17.77 -11.02
C THR A 180 3.63 17.36 -10.04
N GLU A 181 3.38 17.44 -8.73
CA GLU A 181 4.32 16.98 -7.70
C GLU A 181 4.44 15.47 -7.73
N LEU A 182 3.30 14.76 -7.73
CA LEU A 182 3.25 13.31 -7.84
C LEU A 182 3.91 12.83 -9.14
N LYS A 183 3.57 13.46 -10.27
CA LYS A 183 4.11 13.09 -11.58
C LYS A 183 5.63 13.24 -11.62
N SER A 184 6.15 14.38 -11.16
CA SER A 184 7.60 14.64 -11.12
C SER A 184 8.32 13.64 -10.19
N TYR A 185 7.74 13.34 -9.04
CA TYR A 185 8.27 12.33 -8.11
C TYR A 185 8.37 10.95 -8.75
N LEU A 186 7.30 10.48 -9.39
CA LEU A 186 7.30 9.18 -10.05
C LEU A 186 8.37 9.10 -11.15
N ILE A 187 8.47 10.14 -11.98
CA ILE A 187 9.49 10.24 -13.04
C ILE A 187 10.90 10.10 -12.46
N GLU A 188 11.21 10.85 -11.39
CA GLU A 188 12.51 10.82 -10.73
C GLU A 188 12.82 9.43 -10.17
N GLN A 189 11.89 8.82 -9.41
CA GLN A 189 12.12 7.53 -8.78
C GLN A 189 12.30 6.41 -9.80
N PHE A 190 11.53 6.39 -10.89
CA PHE A 190 11.71 5.37 -11.92
C PHE A 190 12.98 5.59 -12.76
N ARG A 191 13.43 6.83 -12.95
CA ARG A 191 14.77 7.10 -13.52
C ARG A 191 15.88 6.55 -12.64
N ASP A 192 15.78 6.76 -11.33
CA ASP A 192 16.75 6.23 -10.37
C ASP A 192 16.80 4.70 -10.41
N PHE A 193 15.65 4.02 -10.48
CA PHE A 193 15.61 2.57 -10.62
C PHE A 193 16.26 2.10 -11.93
N LEU A 194 15.94 2.72 -13.05
CA LEU A 194 16.50 2.35 -14.35
C LEU A 194 18.02 2.56 -14.44
N ASN A 195 18.58 3.45 -13.63
CA ASN A 195 20.02 3.67 -13.52
C ASN A 195 20.74 2.63 -12.63
N ARG A 196 20.02 1.76 -11.94
CA ARG A 196 20.62 0.71 -11.10
C ARG A 196 21.24 -0.38 -11.98
N PRO A 197 22.47 -0.85 -11.68
CA PRO A 197 23.18 -1.81 -12.54
C PRO A 197 22.49 -3.18 -12.58
N TYR A 198 21.72 -3.54 -11.56
CA TYR A 198 21.08 -4.86 -11.42
C TYR A 198 19.56 -4.81 -11.43
N ILE A 199 18.93 -3.69 -11.85
CA ILE A 199 17.47 -3.53 -11.80
C ILE A 199 16.69 -4.67 -12.46
N ARG A 200 17.18 -5.21 -13.59
CA ARG A 200 16.54 -6.34 -14.26
C ARG A 200 16.53 -7.59 -13.38
N GLU A 201 17.65 -7.88 -12.72
CA GLU A 201 17.78 -9.03 -11.81
C GLU A 201 16.88 -8.81 -10.57
N GLU A 202 16.89 -7.60 -9.99
CA GLU A 202 16.05 -7.24 -8.85
C GLU A 202 14.56 -7.42 -9.17
N VAL A 203 14.10 -6.98 -10.35
CA VAL A 203 12.73 -7.21 -10.84
C VAL A 203 12.45 -8.70 -11.03
N SER A 204 13.37 -9.45 -11.66
CA SER A 204 13.16 -10.88 -11.89
C SER A 204 13.07 -11.69 -10.60
N CYS A 205 13.80 -11.29 -9.54
CA CYS A 205 13.73 -11.94 -8.22
C CYS A 205 12.40 -11.70 -7.50
N SER A 206 11.67 -10.65 -7.85
CA SER A 206 10.35 -10.32 -7.29
C SER A 206 9.20 -10.99 -8.04
N LEU A 207 9.49 -11.76 -9.10
CA LEU A 207 8.49 -12.53 -9.86
C LEU A 207 8.48 -13.99 -9.40
N THR A 208 7.30 -14.59 -9.32
CA THR A 208 7.10 -15.95 -8.75
C THR A 208 7.81 -17.05 -9.54
N TYR A 209 7.97 -16.90 -10.86
CA TYR A 209 8.78 -17.75 -11.73
C TYR A 209 9.30 -16.85 -12.86
N GLY A 210 10.49 -16.29 -12.68
CA GLY A 210 11.18 -15.30 -13.51
C GLY A 210 11.03 -15.47 -15.02
N GLU A 211 9.84 -15.23 -15.53
CA GLU A 211 9.62 -15.14 -16.95
C GLU A 211 10.29 -13.88 -17.45
N SER A 212 11.29 -14.08 -18.31
CA SER A 212 12.10 -12.99 -18.90
C SER A 212 11.22 -11.90 -19.54
N GLU A 213 10.07 -12.30 -20.11
CA GLU A 213 9.12 -11.40 -20.77
C GLU A 213 8.36 -10.52 -19.79
N GLU A 214 8.05 -11.00 -18.56
CA GLU A 214 7.40 -10.21 -17.52
C GLU A 214 8.33 -9.12 -16.99
N ALA A 215 9.58 -9.47 -16.72
CA ALA A 215 10.58 -8.49 -16.32
C ALA A 215 10.75 -7.39 -17.36
N ASP A 216 10.76 -7.74 -18.67
CA ASP A 216 10.84 -6.76 -19.75
C ASP A 216 9.61 -5.83 -19.80
N ARG A 217 8.39 -6.35 -19.60
CA ARG A 217 7.17 -5.54 -19.53
C ARG A 217 7.20 -4.54 -18.37
N ILE A 218 7.67 -4.98 -17.20
CA ILE A 218 7.79 -4.13 -16.01
C ILE A 218 8.82 -3.02 -16.27
N LEU A 219 10.00 -3.35 -16.81
CA LEU A 219 11.01 -2.37 -17.17
C LEU A 219 10.51 -1.38 -18.24
N GLN A 220 9.71 -1.84 -19.21
CA GLN A 220 9.05 -0.95 -20.16
C GLN A 220 8.03 -0.02 -19.47
N THR A 221 7.32 -0.50 -18.48
CA THR A 221 6.42 0.33 -17.68
C THR A 221 7.18 1.39 -16.89
N MET A 222 8.28 1.01 -16.24
CA MET A 222 9.18 1.95 -15.56
C MET A 222 9.72 3.00 -16.53
N LYS A 223 10.15 2.58 -17.73
CA LYS A 223 10.66 3.49 -18.76
C LYS A 223 9.57 4.45 -19.26
N PHE A 224 8.36 3.95 -19.50
CA PHE A 224 7.23 4.80 -19.89
C PHE A 224 6.99 5.94 -18.91
N VAL A 225 7.07 5.66 -17.59
CA VAL A 225 6.93 6.70 -16.55
C VAL A 225 8.15 7.61 -16.51
N ALA A 226 9.37 7.07 -16.61
CA ALA A 226 10.60 7.83 -16.57
C ALA A 226 10.75 8.83 -17.76
N ASP A 227 10.16 8.51 -18.90
CA ASP A 227 10.18 9.37 -20.09
C ASP A 227 9.11 10.51 -20.01
N GLY A 228 8.09 10.43 -19.14
CA GLY A 228 7.08 11.47 -18.86
C GLY A 228 5.80 11.32 -19.61
#